data_8108767392423ccaa2591496aaee2ecc
#
_entry.id   8108767392423ccaa2591496aaee2ecc
#
_cell.length_a   1.000
_cell.length_b   1.000
_cell.length_c   1.000
_cell.angle_alpha   90.00
_cell.angle_beta   90.00
_cell.angle_gamma   90.00
#
_symmetry.space_group_name_H-M   'P 1'
#
loop_
_entity.id
_entity.type
_entity.pdbx_description
1 polymer ?
#
loop_
_entity_poly.entity_id
_entity_poly.type
_entity_poly.pdbx_seq_one_letter_code
_entity_poly.pdbx_strand_id
1 'polypeptide(L)'
;METKNNAIRDARTLGIPKMLLLGLQHMFAMFGATILVPILVNNYFKGEGLSIQVTLFCAGVGTLFFHLCTKLKVPAFLGSSFAFLGGFETVSKLDTGIFKDMSMGEKLPYACGGIVVAGALYLVLALIIKLVGVKRADRKSTRLNSSHSGQSRMPSSA
;
A
#
# COMPACT_ATOMS: atom_id res chain seq x y z
N MET A 1 15.57 -17.35 29.92
CA MET A 1 15.38 -15.90 29.91
C MET A 1 14.41 -15.57 28.77
N GLU A 2 13.11 -15.43 29.09
CA GLU A 2 12.14 -14.97 28.12
C GLU A 2 12.35 -13.48 27.88
N THR A 3 12.86 -13.12 26.72
CA THR A 3 12.80 -11.73 26.26
C THR A 3 11.34 -11.37 26.00
N LYS A 4 10.72 -10.74 26.99
CA LYS A 4 9.41 -10.09 26.83
C LYS A 4 9.54 -9.11 25.67
N ASN A 5 9.00 -9.47 24.52
CA ASN A 5 8.92 -8.60 23.34
C ASN A 5 7.95 -7.46 23.69
N ASN A 6 8.46 -6.39 24.29
CA ASN A 6 7.73 -5.16 24.57
C ASN A 6 7.57 -4.35 23.28
N ALA A 7 6.95 -4.95 22.25
CA ALA A 7 6.59 -4.22 21.05
C ALA A 7 5.55 -3.14 21.43
N ILE A 8 5.92 -1.88 21.26
CA ILE A 8 5.05 -0.75 21.51
C ILE A 8 3.99 -0.72 20.41
N ARG A 9 2.76 -1.07 20.76
CA ARG A 9 1.61 -1.11 19.82
C ARG A 9 0.79 0.17 19.83
N ASP A 10 0.96 1.02 20.84
CA ASP A 10 0.31 2.32 20.95
C ASP A 10 1.36 3.41 21.16
N ALA A 11 1.48 4.29 20.19
CA ALA A 11 2.43 5.41 20.23
C ALA A 11 2.14 6.40 21.36
N ARG A 12 0.91 6.44 21.87
CA ARG A 12 0.52 7.34 22.99
C ARG A 12 1.24 7.00 24.28
N THR A 13 1.69 5.77 24.45
CA THR A 13 2.45 5.32 25.63
C THR A 13 3.86 5.87 25.69
N LEU A 14 4.36 6.39 24.55
CA LEU A 14 5.73 6.94 24.44
C LEU A 14 5.89 8.38 24.96
N GLY A 15 4.77 9.06 25.25
CA GLY A 15 4.76 10.49 25.54
C GLY A 15 4.80 11.36 24.28
N ILE A 16 4.32 12.60 24.42
CA ILE A 16 4.12 13.54 23.31
C ILE A 16 5.41 13.80 22.50
N PRO A 17 6.59 14.06 23.10
CA PRO A 17 7.77 14.40 22.33
C PRO A 17 8.24 13.25 21.42
N LYS A 18 8.26 12.04 21.94
CA LYS A 18 8.65 10.84 21.13
C LYS A 18 7.64 10.53 20.05
N MET A 19 6.36 10.67 20.34
CA MET A 19 5.28 10.47 19.36
C MET A 19 5.39 11.46 18.20
N LEU A 20 5.66 12.75 18.48
CA LEU A 20 5.84 13.77 17.46
C LEU A 20 7.09 13.52 16.61
N LEU A 21 8.21 13.12 17.24
CA LEU A 21 9.44 12.80 16.52
C LEU A 21 9.23 11.61 15.56
N LEU A 22 8.59 10.54 16.02
CA LEU A 22 8.28 9.39 15.18
C LEU A 22 7.31 9.74 14.06
N GLY A 23 6.31 10.57 14.34
CA GLY A 23 5.37 11.07 13.32
C GLY A 23 6.07 11.89 12.25
N LEU A 24 6.97 12.78 12.64
CA LEU A 24 7.78 13.61 11.75
C LEU A 24 8.70 12.73 10.87
N GLN A 25 9.38 11.74 11.48
CA GLN A 25 10.21 10.78 10.75
C GLN A 25 9.41 10.01 9.72
N HIS A 26 8.21 9.53 10.09
CA HIS A 26 7.34 8.81 9.18
C HIS A 26 6.85 9.69 8.03
N MET A 27 6.51 10.96 8.31
CA MET A 27 6.13 11.93 7.31
C MET A 27 7.23 12.13 6.25
N PHE A 28 8.49 12.33 6.67
CA PHE A 28 9.61 12.47 5.72
C PHE A 28 9.86 11.20 4.90
N ALA A 29 9.77 10.02 5.51
CA ALA A 29 9.94 8.76 4.80
C ALA A 29 8.88 8.55 3.71
N MET A 30 7.62 8.88 3.99
CA MET A 30 6.52 8.73 3.02
C MET A 30 6.51 9.83 1.95
N PHE A 31 6.95 11.04 2.30
CA PHE A 31 6.99 12.19 1.40
C PHE A 31 7.87 11.90 0.16
N GLY A 32 9.08 11.39 0.38
CA GLY A 32 9.99 11.03 -0.71
C GLY A 32 9.39 10.00 -1.67
N ALA A 33 8.80 8.94 -1.15
CA ALA A 33 8.16 7.90 -1.96
C ALA A 33 6.95 8.45 -2.75
N THR A 34 6.16 9.34 -2.13
CA THR A 34 4.95 9.91 -2.76
C THR A 34 5.30 10.87 -3.91
N ILE A 35 6.41 11.60 -3.83
CA ILE A 35 6.89 12.50 -4.89
C ILE A 35 7.60 11.73 -6.01
N LEU A 36 8.36 10.70 -5.68
CA LEU A 36 9.17 9.99 -6.66
C LEU A 36 8.32 9.32 -7.75
N VAL A 37 7.18 8.75 -7.41
CA VAL A 37 6.30 8.08 -8.38
C VAL A 37 5.80 9.03 -9.47
N PRO A 38 5.20 10.21 -9.18
CA PRO A 38 4.78 11.13 -10.24
C PRO A 38 5.97 11.66 -11.07
N ILE A 39 7.16 11.82 -10.50
CA ILE A 39 8.37 12.18 -11.27
C ILE A 39 8.70 11.08 -12.28
N LEU A 40 8.70 9.80 -11.87
CA LEU A 40 8.97 8.68 -12.76
C LEU A 40 7.89 8.54 -13.85
N VAL A 41 6.62 8.72 -13.50
CA VAL A 41 5.53 8.73 -14.47
C VAL A 41 5.71 9.87 -15.48
N ASN A 42 6.09 11.07 -15.02
CA ASN A 42 6.39 12.19 -15.91
C ASN A 42 7.51 11.89 -16.92
N ASN A 43 8.52 11.12 -16.51
CA ASN A 43 9.57 10.67 -17.42
C ASN A 43 9.02 9.73 -18.50
N TYR A 44 8.11 8.81 -18.18
CA TYR A 44 7.48 7.93 -19.17
C TYR A 44 6.58 8.69 -20.14
N PHE A 45 5.88 9.72 -19.67
CA PHE A 45 4.94 10.53 -20.45
C PHE A 45 5.58 11.84 -20.98
N LYS A 46 6.93 11.94 -21.03
CA LYS A 46 7.67 13.07 -21.59
C LYS A 46 7.29 14.44 -21.02
N GLY A 47 6.95 14.48 -19.74
CA GLY A 47 6.53 15.70 -19.03
C GLY A 47 5.01 15.94 -19.01
N GLU A 48 4.23 15.20 -19.78
CA GLU A 48 2.75 15.28 -19.80
C GLU A 48 2.09 14.29 -18.83
N GLY A 49 2.78 13.97 -17.74
CA GLY A 49 2.35 12.98 -16.76
C GLY A 49 1.56 13.58 -15.59
N LEU A 50 1.77 13.01 -14.40
CA LEU A 50 1.04 13.39 -13.19
C LEU A 50 1.59 14.67 -12.57
N SER A 51 0.70 15.61 -12.20
CA SER A 51 1.08 16.75 -11.36
C SER A 51 1.43 16.28 -9.94
N ILE A 52 2.63 16.66 -9.46
CA ILE A 52 3.12 16.33 -8.12
C ILE A 52 2.18 16.92 -7.06
N GLN A 53 1.74 18.17 -7.26
CA GLN A 53 0.85 18.87 -6.32
C GLN A 53 -0.50 18.16 -6.19
N VAL A 54 -1.11 17.78 -7.32
CA VAL A 54 -2.37 17.04 -7.33
C VAL A 54 -2.20 15.67 -6.70
N THR A 55 -1.09 14.98 -6.96
CA THR A 55 -0.80 13.67 -6.38
C THR A 55 -0.67 13.75 -4.86
N LEU A 56 0.05 14.74 -4.34
CA LEU A 56 0.19 14.98 -2.90
C LEU A 56 -1.15 15.33 -2.24
N PHE A 57 -1.94 16.19 -2.89
CA PHE A 57 -3.26 16.57 -2.41
C PHE A 57 -4.18 15.34 -2.33
N CYS A 58 -4.24 14.54 -3.39
CA CYS A 58 -5.04 13.31 -3.43
C CYS A 58 -4.58 12.28 -2.39
N ALA A 59 -3.27 12.13 -2.17
CA ALA A 59 -2.72 11.27 -1.14
C ALA A 59 -3.15 11.72 0.27
N GLY A 60 -3.15 13.02 0.53
CA GLY A 60 -3.62 13.61 1.79
C GLY A 60 -5.12 13.35 2.01
N VAL A 61 -5.95 13.69 1.02
CA VAL A 61 -7.41 13.46 1.09
C VAL A 61 -7.73 11.98 1.23
N GLY A 62 -7.07 11.12 0.44
CA GLY A 62 -7.25 9.66 0.53
C GLY A 62 -6.88 9.11 1.90
N THR A 63 -5.79 9.59 2.50
CA THR A 63 -5.36 9.21 3.84
C THR A 63 -6.38 9.64 4.90
N LEU A 64 -6.89 10.86 4.84
CA LEU A 64 -7.94 11.33 5.76
C LEU A 64 -9.22 10.51 5.64
N PHE A 65 -9.65 10.23 4.40
CA PHE A 65 -10.81 9.39 4.14
C PHE A 65 -10.62 7.97 4.71
N PHE A 66 -9.44 7.39 4.51
CA PHE A 66 -9.10 6.08 5.08
C PHE A 66 -9.18 6.08 6.60
N HIS A 67 -8.64 7.11 7.27
CA HIS A 67 -8.71 7.23 8.74
C HIS A 67 -10.15 7.38 9.22
N LEU A 68 -11.00 8.09 8.49
CA LEU A 68 -12.41 8.20 8.80
C LEU A 68 -13.12 6.84 8.70
N CYS A 69 -12.90 6.09 7.62
CA CYS A 69 -13.47 4.77 7.42
C CYS A 69 -13.01 3.74 8.46
N THR A 70 -11.74 3.81 8.87
CA THR A 70 -11.15 2.91 9.89
C THR A 70 -11.37 3.37 11.32
N LYS A 71 -12.09 4.50 11.53
CA LYS A 71 -12.33 5.12 12.84
C LYS A 71 -11.03 5.35 13.62
N LEU A 72 -9.97 5.77 12.92
CA LEU A 72 -8.63 6.02 13.47
C LEU A 72 -7.98 4.80 14.15
N LYS A 73 -8.44 3.58 13.85
CA LYS A 73 -7.90 2.36 14.46
C LYS A 73 -6.67 1.81 13.74
N VAL A 74 -6.47 2.19 12.48
CA VAL A 74 -5.35 1.71 11.65
C VAL A 74 -4.47 2.89 11.29
N PRO A 75 -3.27 3.01 11.84
CA PRO A 75 -2.32 4.07 11.48
C PRO A 75 -1.66 3.71 10.15
N ALA A 76 -2.24 4.14 9.03
CA ALA A 76 -1.66 3.95 7.71
C ALA A 76 -1.74 5.25 6.91
N PHE A 77 -0.72 5.49 6.10
CA PHE A 77 -0.66 6.57 5.13
C PHE A 77 -0.90 5.99 3.74
N LEU A 78 -1.75 6.63 2.95
CA LEU A 78 -1.99 6.28 1.55
C LEU A 78 -1.18 7.23 0.68
N GLY A 79 -0.20 6.69 -0.02
CA GLY A 79 0.63 7.44 -0.96
C GLY A 79 0.70 6.76 -2.31
N SER A 80 1.55 7.29 -3.18
CA SER A 80 1.81 6.72 -4.50
C SER A 80 2.42 5.33 -4.40
N SER A 81 2.04 4.42 -5.30
CA SER A 81 2.51 3.06 -5.32
C SER A 81 3.45 2.77 -6.49
N PHE A 82 4.62 2.26 -6.19
CA PHE A 82 5.58 1.78 -7.21
C PHE A 82 5.05 0.59 -8.01
N ALA A 83 4.11 -0.17 -7.48
CA ALA A 83 3.53 -1.34 -8.17
C ALA A 83 2.83 -0.98 -9.49
N PHE A 84 2.35 0.25 -9.62
CA PHE A 84 1.67 0.71 -10.83
C PHE A 84 2.60 1.31 -11.89
N LEU A 85 3.89 1.53 -11.58
CA LEU A 85 4.84 2.12 -12.54
C LEU A 85 4.95 1.32 -13.83
N GLY A 86 5.00 -0.01 -13.73
CA GLY A 86 5.02 -0.88 -14.92
C GLY A 86 3.78 -0.72 -15.80
N GLY A 87 2.61 -0.49 -15.19
CA GLY A 87 1.37 -0.19 -15.91
C GLY A 87 1.45 1.14 -16.67
N PHE A 88 1.94 2.20 -16.02
CA PHE A 88 2.16 3.51 -16.65
C PHE A 88 3.17 3.41 -17.80
N GLU A 89 4.29 2.73 -17.59
CA GLU A 89 5.30 2.50 -18.62
C GLU A 89 4.73 1.74 -19.83
N THR A 90 3.97 0.68 -19.59
CA THR A 90 3.32 -0.09 -20.65
C THR A 90 2.38 0.77 -21.47
N VAL A 91 1.49 1.53 -20.84
CA VAL A 91 0.54 2.41 -21.54
C VAL A 91 1.26 3.51 -22.32
N SER A 92 2.35 4.08 -21.79
CA SER A 92 3.14 5.11 -22.51
C SER A 92 3.76 4.59 -23.80
N LYS A 93 4.11 3.29 -23.85
CA LYS A 93 4.72 2.63 -25.02
C LYS A 93 3.71 1.98 -25.98
N LEU A 94 2.41 2.00 -25.65
CA LEU A 94 1.38 1.41 -26.49
C LEU A 94 1.13 2.26 -27.74
N ASP A 95 1.42 1.68 -28.92
CA ASP A 95 1.21 2.31 -30.22
C ASP A 95 0.32 1.44 -31.13
N THR A 96 -0.61 0.68 -30.52
CA THR A 96 -1.52 -0.23 -31.23
C THR A 96 -2.99 0.08 -30.92
N GLY A 97 -3.87 -0.23 -31.84
CA GLY A 97 -5.31 -0.02 -31.69
C GLY A 97 -5.66 1.46 -31.51
N ILE A 98 -6.41 1.77 -30.47
CA ILE A 98 -6.86 3.15 -30.17
C ILE A 98 -5.71 4.08 -29.77
N PHE A 99 -4.56 3.55 -29.35
CA PHE A 99 -3.42 4.33 -28.85
C PHE A 99 -2.45 4.78 -29.94
N LYS A 100 -2.66 4.35 -31.23
CA LYS A 100 -1.72 4.55 -32.32
C LYS A 100 -1.44 6.03 -32.63
N ASP A 101 -2.48 6.87 -32.55
CA ASP A 101 -2.40 8.28 -32.91
C ASP A 101 -2.57 9.22 -31.70
N MET A 102 -2.52 8.66 -30.47
CA MET A 102 -2.68 9.44 -29.23
C MET A 102 -1.38 10.09 -28.78
N SER A 103 -1.49 11.34 -28.33
CA SER A 103 -0.40 12.03 -27.63
C SER A 103 -0.14 11.38 -26.25
N MET A 104 1.01 11.67 -25.63
CA MET A 104 1.34 11.15 -24.30
C MET A 104 0.32 11.60 -23.24
N GLY A 105 -0.12 12.87 -23.31
CA GLY A 105 -1.15 13.40 -22.40
C GLY A 105 -2.49 12.70 -22.55
N GLU A 106 -2.89 12.31 -23.76
CA GLU A 106 -4.13 11.58 -24.00
C GLU A 106 -4.08 10.12 -23.51
N LYS A 107 -2.91 9.48 -23.47
CA LYS A 107 -2.72 8.13 -22.93
C LYS A 107 -2.79 8.09 -21.40
N LEU A 108 -2.47 9.19 -20.72
CA LEU A 108 -2.41 9.25 -19.24
C LEU A 108 -3.76 8.92 -18.55
N PRO A 109 -4.92 9.45 -18.99
CA PRO A 109 -6.22 9.10 -18.42
C PRO A 109 -6.53 7.60 -18.49
N TYR A 110 -6.10 6.91 -19.54
CA TYR A 110 -6.28 5.46 -19.66
C TYR A 110 -5.44 4.68 -18.64
N ALA A 111 -4.20 5.11 -18.41
CA ALA A 111 -3.36 4.55 -17.37
C ALA A 111 -3.97 4.76 -15.98
N CYS A 112 -4.46 5.97 -15.69
CA CYS A 112 -5.17 6.29 -14.45
C CYS A 112 -6.47 5.46 -14.32
N GLY A 113 -7.22 5.31 -15.40
CA GLY A 113 -8.41 4.46 -15.46
C GLY A 113 -8.13 3.00 -15.09
N GLY A 114 -7.00 2.46 -15.58
CA GLY A 114 -6.53 1.12 -15.20
C GLY A 114 -6.31 0.96 -13.70
N ILE A 115 -5.80 1.98 -13.02
CA ILE A 115 -5.63 1.98 -11.55
C ILE A 115 -6.99 1.98 -10.84
N VAL A 116 -7.96 2.75 -11.36
CA VAL A 116 -9.33 2.76 -10.79
C VAL A 116 -9.97 1.38 -10.91
N VAL A 117 -9.81 0.71 -12.06
CA VAL A 117 -10.31 -0.66 -12.26
C VAL A 117 -9.62 -1.63 -11.30
N ALA A 118 -8.30 -1.54 -11.13
CA ALA A 118 -7.57 -2.36 -10.17
C ALA A 118 -8.09 -2.14 -8.74
N GLY A 119 -8.34 -0.88 -8.34
CA GLY A 119 -8.92 -0.53 -7.05
C GLY A 119 -10.32 -1.14 -6.86
N ALA A 120 -11.17 -1.10 -7.89
CA ALA A 120 -12.49 -1.74 -7.87
C ALA A 120 -12.40 -3.26 -7.71
N LEU A 121 -11.46 -3.92 -8.39
CA LEU A 121 -11.20 -5.36 -8.24
C LEU A 121 -10.77 -5.72 -6.81
N TYR A 122 -9.90 -4.92 -6.18
CA TYR A 122 -9.53 -5.11 -4.77
C TYR A 122 -10.72 -4.95 -3.82
N LEU A 123 -11.63 -4.02 -4.12
CA LEU A 123 -12.83 -3.81 -3.33
C LEU A 123 -13.78 -5.02 -3.44
N VAL A 124 -13.97 -5.55 -4.65
CA VAL A 124 -14.74 -6.78 -4.88
C VAL A 124 -14.11 -7.96 -4.15
N LEU A 125 -12.78 -8.12 -4.23
CA LEU A 125 -12.05 -9.17 -3.53
C LEU A 125 -12.22 -9.06 -2.00
N ALA A 126 -12.13 -7.85 -1.45
CA ALA A 126 -12.35 -7.61 -0.02
C ALA A 126 -13.79 -7.98 0.40
N LEU A 127 -14.78 -7.68 -0.45
CA LEU A 127 -16.17 -8.05 -0.22
C LEU A 127 -16.36 -9.57 -0.23
N ILE A 128 -15.75 -10.27 -1.19
CA ILE A 128 -15.77 -11.74 -1.26
C ILE A 128 -15.15 -12.36 -0.01
N ILE A 129 -13.98 -11.86 0.44
CA ILE A 129 -13.31 -12.32 1.66
C ILE A 129 -14.21 -12.11 2.87
N LYS A 130 -14.90 -10.96 2.94
CA LYS A 130 -15.86 -10.66 4.02
C LYS A 130 -17.05 -11.63 4.02
N LEU A 131 -17.58 -11.97 2.84
CA LEU A 131 -18.73 -12.87 2.69
C LEU A 131 -18.37 -14.33 2.96
N VAL A 132 -17.21 -14.80 2.45
CA VAL A 132 -16.74 -16.20 2.63
C VAL A 132 -16.26 -16.44 4.06
N GLY A 133 -16.01 -15.38 4.81
CA GLY A 133 -15.63 -15.40 6.22
C GLY A 133 -14.15 -15.69 6.44
N VAL A 134 -13.49 -14.79 7.14
CA VAL A 134 -12.08 -14.87 7.59
C VAL A 134 -11.79 -16.16 8.39
N LYS A 135 -12.82 -16.80 8.95
CA LYS A 135 -12.72 -18.05 9.72
C LYS A 135 -12.11 -19.24 8.96
N ARG A 136 -12.14 -19.24 7.63
CA ARG A 136 -11.51 -20.33 6.84
C ARG A 136 -10.03 -20.11 6.54
N ALA A 137 -9.60 -18.86 6.41
CA ALA A 137 -8.20 -18.52 6.16
C ALA A 137 -7.34 -18.72 7.42
N ASP A 138 -7.90 -18.38 8.60
CA ASP A 138 -7.23 -18.48 9.90
C ASP A 138 -6.97 -19.94 10.34
N ARG A 139 -7.85 -20.88 9.96
CA ARG A 139 -7.68 -22.31 10.26
C ARG A 139 -6.48 -22.94 9.54
N LYS A 140 -6.08 -22.42 8.37
CA LYS A 140 -4.90 -22.93 7.66
C LYS A 140 -3.58 -22.45 8.27
N SER A 141 -3.51 -21.20 8.71
CA SER A 141 -2.31 -20.63 9.34
C SER A 141 -2.06 -21.24 10.72
N THR A 142 -3.12 -21.51 11.50
CA THR A 142 -3.00 -22.15 12.82
C THR A 142 -2.56 -23.62 12.70
N ARG A 143 -2.99 -24.36 11.67
CA ARG A 143 -2.54 -25.74 11.44
C ARG A 143 -1.07 -25.82 10.99
N LEU A 144 -0.59 -24.87 10.20
CA LEU A 144 0.80 -24.82 9.77
C LEU A 144 1.74 -24.47 10.94
N ASN A 145 1.31 -23.61 11.85
CA ASN A 145 2.12 -23.24 13.02
C ASN A 145 2.15 -24.35 14.10
N SER A 146 1.10 -25.14 14.22
CA SER A 146 1.06 -26.26 15.16
C SER A 146 1.88 -27.47 14.71
N SER A 147 2.12 -27.65 13.40
CA SER A 147 2.98 -28.71 12.88
C SER A 147 4.48 -28.42 13.07
N HIS A 148 4.88 -27.15 13.17
CA HIS A 148 6.28 -26.78 13.46
C HIS A 148 6.63 -26.80 14.95
N SER A 149 5.67 -26.65 15.85
CA SER A 149 5.91 -26.72 17.30
C SER A 149 6.02 -28.15 17.85
N GLY A 150 5.64 -29.16 17.07
CA GLY A 150 5.74 -30.58 17.45
C GLY A 150 7.12 -31.21 17.24
N GLN A 151 8.02 -30.54 16.52
CA GLN A 151 9.32 -31.12 16.10
C GLN A 151 10.51 -30.80 17.04
N SER A 152 10.31 -30.03 18.11
CA SER A 152 11.36 -29.62 19.04
C SER A 152 11.36 -30.37 20.39
N ARG A 153 10.67 -31.53 20.50
CA ARG A 153 10.80 -32.43 21.64
C ARG A 153 11.59 -33.68 21.23
N MET A 154 12.90 -33.55 21.11
CA MET A 154 13.78 -34.69 21.25
C MET A 154 14.01 -34.95 22.75
N PRO A 155 13.81 -36.18 23.26
CA PRO A 155 14.21 -36.51 24.63
C PRO A 155 15.74 -36.56 24.73
N SER A 156 16.27 -35.79 25.66
CA SER A 156 17.65 -35.96 26.14
C SER A 156 17.71 -37.31 26.81
N SER A 157 18.36 -38.30 26.16
CA SER A 157 18.75 -39.52 26.79
C SER A 157 20.14 -39.36 27.41
N ALA A 158 20.18 -39.65 28.69
CA ALA A 158 21.26 -40.00 29.63
C ALA A 158 22.69 -40.09 29.10
#